data_37eddcbb1f43bdec8a2469a48b50c3f4
#
_entry.id   37eddcbb1f43bdec8a2469a48b50c3f4
#
_cell.length_a   1.000
_cell.length_b   1.000
_cell.length_c   1.000
_cell.angle_alpha   90.00
_cell.angle_beta   90.00
_cell.angle_gamma   90.00
#
_symmetry.space_group_name_H-M   'P 1'
#
loop_
_entity.id
_entity.type
_entity.pdbx_description
1 polymer ?
#
loop_
_entity_poly.entity_id
_entity_poly.type
_entity_poly.pdbx_seq_one_letter_code
_entity_poly.pdbx_strand_id
1 'polypeptide(L)'
;MDWSDIILIVLVVAILVLYIRLMVKNRRLRQMADEANRLRCEAEAAWQRNRQLKQEMTSNIAHELKTPVASIRGYLEILLSGKPVDEERRHHYIERSYRQTLRLSDLIQDVSLINKMEESADLFPRAEVDVRQVVQEAVDELADKSAAAGISIENTLLAMPMMGNHELLYAVFRNLMENSIAYAGKGIRITIETYEPTHNPQATTHYFIHYYDTGCGVPDEYLLRLFDRFVRIGEVRSRSDGGTGLGLSIVKHAVLFHGGEIYAKNRPEGGLEFFLSLKKQ
;
A
#
# COMPACT_ATOMS: atom_id res chain seq x y z
N MET A 1 -67.49 -24.16 -41.64
CA MET A 1 -66.92 -23.48 -40.46
C MET A 1 -67.77 -22.26 -40.22
N ASP A 2 -68.51 -22.29 -39.12
CA ASP A 2 -69.47 -21.23 -38.78
C ASP A 2 -68.71 -19.96 -38.30
N TRP A 3 -69.29 -18.79 -38.55
CA TRP A 3 -68.65 -17.53 -38.09
C TRP A 3 -68.38 -17.54 -36.59
N SER A 4 -69.11 -18.27 -35.80
CA SER A 4 -68.93 -18.50 -34.37
C SER A 4 -67.62 -19.26 -34.06
N ASP A 5 -67.25 -20.24 -34.87
CA ASP A 5 -66.01 -21.02 -34.72
C ASP A 5 -64.74 -20.12 -34.98
N ILE A 6 -64.84 -19.27 -35.99
CA ILE A 6 -63.78 -18.35 -36.35
C ILE A 6 -63.55 -17.35 -35.22
N ILE A 7 -64.59 -16.77 -34.65
CA ILE A 7 -64.47 -15.81 -33.52
C ILE A 7 -63.88 -16.49 -32.29
N LEU A 8 -64.28 -17.72 -31.99
CA LEU A 8 -63.76 -18.48 -30.86
C LEU A 8 -62.27 -18.76 -31.02
N ILE A 9 -61.81 -19.17 -32.21
CA ILE A 9 -60.38 -19.41 -32.49
C ILE A 9 -59.58 -18.13 -32.35
N VAL A 10 -60.05 -16.99 -32.88
CA VAL A 10 -59.38 -15.71 -32.76
C VAL A 10 -59.23 -15.27 -31.28
N LEU A 11 -60.28 -15.49 -30.49
CA LEU A 11 -60.28 -15.16 -29.07
C LEU A 11 -59.29 -16.01 -28.27
N VAL A 12 -59.25 -17.32 -28.55
CA VAL A 12 -58.26 -18.24 -27.92
C VAL A 12 -56.85 -17.87 -28.30
N VAL A 13 -56.56 -17.55 -29.56
CA VAL A 13 -55.23 -17.11 -30.01
C VAL A 13 -54.84 -15.79 -29.34
N ALA A 14 -55.76 -14.83 -29.23
CA ALA A 14 -55.50 -13.55 -28.55
C ALA A 14 -55.16 -13.76 -27.07
N ILE A 15 -55.88 -14.61 -26.36
CA ILE A 15 -55.63 -14.97 -24.96
C ILE A 15 -54.24 -15.66 -24.83
N LEU A 16 -53.95 -16.58 -25.72
CA LEU A 16 -52.62 -17.27 -25.71
C LEU A 16 -51.47 -16.30 -25.94
N VAL A 17 -51.60 -15.37 -26.88
CA VAL A 17 -50.59 -14.31 -27.14
C VAL A 17 -50.42 -13.41 -25.92
N LEU A 18 -51.51 -13.00 -25.28
CA LEU A 18 -51.47 -12.20 -24.07
C LEU A 18 -50.79 -12.94 -22.92
N TYR A 19 -51.12 -14.22 -22.75
CA TYR A 19 -50.46 -15.08 -21.74
C TYR A 19 -48.96 -15.21 -21.97
N ILE A 20 -48.52 -15.46 -23.19
CA ILE A 20 -47.10 -15.55 -23.55
C ILE A 20 -46.40 -14.22 -23.27
N ARG A 21 -47.01 -13.08 -23.65
CA ARG A 21 -46.42 -11.74 -23.34
C ARG A 21 -46.29 -11.50 -21.86
N LEU A 22 -47.27 -11.88 -21.05
CA LEU A 22 -47.21 -11.77 -19.58
C LEU A 22 -46.11 -12.67 -18.99
N MET A 23 -45.99 -13.89 -19.48
CA MET A 23 -44.95 -14.84 -19.07
C MET A 23 -43.54 -14.29 -19.37
N VAL A 24 -43.33 -13.76 -20.58
CA VAL A 24 -42.05 -13.16 -20.98
C VAL A 24 -41.74 -11.91 -20.13
N LYS A 25 -42.75 -11.05 -19.90
CA LYS A 25 -42.59 -9.87 -19.03
C LYS A 25 -42.25 -10.26 -17.60
N ASN A 26 -42.94 -11.25 -17.04
CA ASN A 26 -42.65 -11.74 -15.68
C ASN A 26 -41.25 -12.38 -15.56
N ARG A 27 -40.81 -13.12 -16.58
CA ARG A 27 -39.43 -13.64 -16.61
C ARG A 27 -38.40 -12.51 -16.60
N ARG A 28 -38.58 -11.48 -17.43
CA ARG A 28 -37.67 -10.30 -17.45
C ARG A 28 -37.64 -9.58 -16.10
N LEU A 29 -38.79 -9.35 -15.48
CA LEU A 29 -38.89 -8.71 -14.19
C LEU A 29 -38.18 -9.53 -13.10
N ARG A 30 -38.32 -10.86 -13.10
CA ARG A 30 -37.57 -11.72 -12.16
C ARG A 30 -36.08 -11.66 -12.40
N GLN A 31 -35.61 -11.73 -13.64
CA GLN A 31 -34.21 -11.62 -13.97
C GLN A 31 -33.59 -10.28 -13.49
N MET A 32 -34.29 -9.17 -13.74
CA MET A 32 -33.88 -7.84 -13.26
C MET A 32 -33.84 -7.76 -11.72
N ALA A 33 -34.85 -8.37 -11.05
CA ALA A 33 -34.86 -8.41 -9.59
C ALA A 33 -33.74 -9.27 -9.02
N ASP A 34 -33.43 -10.42 -9.63
CA ASP A 34 -32.32 -11.28 -9.20
C ASP A 34 -30.97 -10.61 -9.41
N GLU A 35 -30.77 -9.92 -10.54
CA GLU A 35 -29.57 -9.15 -10.83
C GLU A 35 -29.39 -7.97 -9.85
N ALA A 36 -30.45 -7.23 -9.57
CA ALA A 36 -30.44 -6.14 -8.59
C ALA A 36 -30.11 -6.65 -7.18
N ASN A 37 -30.68 -7.79 -6.77
CA ASN A 37 -30.38 -8.42 -5.50
C ASN A 37 -28.92 -8.89 -5.42
N ARG A 38 -28.40 -9.47 -6.50
CA ARG A 38 -26.99 -9.88 -6.57
C ARG A 38 -26.05 -8.69 -6.40
N LEU A 39 -26.26 -7.61 -7.18
CA LEU A 39 -25.45 -6.38 -7.09
C LEU A 39 -25.52 -5.76 -5.68
N ARG A 40 -26.71 -5.79 -5.05
CA ARG A 40 -26.87 -5.32 -3.68
C ARG A 40 -26.09 -6.16 -2.68
N CYS A 41 -26.14 -7.48 -2.77
CA CYS A 41 -25.34 -8.38 -1.91
C CYS A 41 -23.83 -8.17 -2.11
N GLU A 42 -23.38 -8.00 -3.34
CA GLU A 42 -21.98 -7.71 -3.65
C GLU A 42 -21.54 -6.36 -3.05
N ALA A 43 -22.36 -5.32 -3.18
CA ALA A 43 -22.13 -4.01 -2.60
C ALA A 43 -22.11 -4.04 -1.05
N GLU A 44 -23.05 -4.73 -0.42
CA GLU A 44 -23.09 -4.92 1.02
C GLU A 44 -21.86 -5.68 1.53
N ALA A 45 -21.44 -6.75 0.84
CA ALA A 45 -20.24 -7.50 1.18
C ALA A 45 -18.96 -6.65 1.03
N ALA A 46 -18.87 -5.81 0.00
CA ALA A 46 -17.77 -4.89 -0.20
C ALA A 46 -17.74 -3.82 0.90
N TRP A 47 -18.90 -3.26 1.27
CA TRP A 47 -19.03 -2.28 2.35
C TRP A 47 -18.62 -2.87 3.71
N GLN A 48 -19.06 -4.08 4.03
CA GLN A 48 -18.68 -4.78 5.27
C GLN A 48 -17.18 -5.03 5.34
N ARG A 49 -16.55 -5.49 4.24
CA ARG A 49 -15.09 -5.67 4.16
C ARG A 49 -14.35 -4.36 4.39
N ASN A 50 -14.78 -3.27 3.75
CA ASN A 50 -14.15 -1.95 3.92
C ASN A 50 -14.28 -1.46 5.37
N ARG A 51 -15.45 -1.63 5.99
CA ARG A 51 -15.69 -1.27 7.39
C ARG A 51 -14.79 -2.06 8.33
N GLN A 52 -14.64 -3.36 8.12
CA GLN A 52 -13.76 -4.22 8.92
C GLN A 52 -12.30 -3.77 8.79
N LEU A 53 -11.82 -3.54 7.57
CA LEU A 53 -10.46 -3.03 7.33
C LEU A 53 -10.19 -1.69 8.04
N LYS A 54 -11.17 -0.77 8.03
CA LYS A 54 -11.06 0.50 8.78
C LYS A 54 -11.02 0.31 10.29
N GLN A 55 -11.80 -0.62 10.83
CA GLN A 55 -11.78 -0.94 12.26
C GLN A 55 -10.44 -1.57 12.69
N GLU A 56 -9.93 -2.53 11.92
CA GLU A 56 -8.62 -3.15 12.14
C GLU A 56 -7.51 -2.09 12.07
N MET A 57 -7.55 -1.21 11.08
CA MET A 57 -6.60 -0.09 10.94
C MET A 57 -6.63 0.80 12.19
N THR A 58 -7.81 1.23 12.65
CA THR A 58 -7.94 2.09 13.82
C THR A 58 -7.41 1.42 15.09
N SER A 59 -7.71 0.12 15.27
CA SER A 59 -7.21 -0.67 16.39
C SER A 59 -5.68 -0.80 16.36
N ASN A 60 -5.11 -1.06 15.21
CA ASN A 60 -3.67 -1.20 15.03
C ASN A 60 -2.94 0.14 15.27
N ILE A 61 -3.48 1.26 14.75
CA ILE A 61 -2.95 2.60 15.01
C ILE A 61 -2.95 2.87 16.53
N ALA A 62 -4.05 2.63 17.21
CA ALA A 62 -4.15 2.85 18.65
C ALA A 62 -3.11 2.02 19.43
N HIS A 63 -2.87 0.76 19.00
CA HIS A 63 -1.86 -0.09 19.60
C HIS A 63 -0.43 0.41 19.34
N GLU A 64 -0.12 0.78 18.10
CA GLU A 64 1.21 1.29 17.72
C GLU A 64 1.51 2.68 18.31
N LEU A 65 0.50 3.50 18.60
CA LEU A 65 0.65 4.77 19.33
C LEU A 65 0.85 4.55 20.84
N LYS A 66 0.14 3.57 21.44
CA LYS A 66 0.19 3.31 22.88
C LYS A 66 1.57 2.90 23.37
N THR A 67 2.28 2.11 22.59
CA THR A 67 3.60 1.55 22.95
C THR A 67 4.67 2.63 23.13
N PRO A 68 4.95 3.53 22.15
CA PRO A 68 5.92 4.61 22.32
C PRO A 68 5.52 5.59 23.44
N VAL A 69 4.23 5.92 23.55
CA VAL A 69 3.72 6.81 24.62
C VAL A 69 3.98 6.20 26.00
N ALA A 70 3.70 4.91 26.19
CA ALA A 70 3.97 4.23 27.45
C ALA A 70 5.47 4.18 27.78
N SER A 71 6.33 3.98 26.76
CA SER A 71 7.79 4.00 26.94
C SER A 71 8.30 5.38 27.34
N ILE A 72 7.87 6.44 26.64
CA ILE A 72 8.22 7.83 26.96
C ILE A 72 7.81 8.14 28.41
N ARG A 73 6.56 7.84 28.76
CA ARG A 73 6.05 8.07 30.10
C ARG A 73 6.88 7.34 31.15
N GLY A 74 7.21 6.06 30.95
CA GLY A 74 8.01 5.28 31.89
C GLY A 74 9.41 5.87 32.12
N TYR A 75 10.10 6.31 31.08
CA TYR A 75 11.40 6.95 31.20
C TYR A 75 11.30 8.28 31.96
N LEU A 76 10.29 9.11 31.66
CA LEU A 76 10.05 10.37 32.35
C LEU A 76 9.66 10.18 33.82
N GLU A 77 8.83 9.18 34.15
CA GLU A 77 8.48 8.83 35.53
C GLU A 77 9.73 8.45 36.34
N ILE A 78 10.68 7.71 35.75
CA ILE A 78 11.95 7.38 36.43
C ILE A 78 12.76 8.67 36.69
N LEU A 79 12.88 9.57 35.72
CA LEU A 79 13.60 10.83 35.86
C LEU A 79 12.98 11.76 36.90
N LEU A 80 11.63 11.75 37.02
CA LEU A 80 10.86 12.59 37.95
C LEU A 80 10.69 11.99 39.34
N SER A 81 11.06 10.73 39.55
CA SER A 81 10.84 10.00 40.82
C SER A 81 11.66 10.52 42.01
N GLY A 82 12.59 11.46 41.79
CA GLY A 82 13.48 11.97 42.83
C GLY A 82 14.57 10.97 43.28
N LYS A 83 14.59 9.76 42.71
CA LYS A 83 15.64 8.79 42.98
C LYS A 83 16.95 9.20 42.30
N PRO A 84 18.10 8.97 42.92
CA PRO A 84 19.37 9.28 42.29
C PRO A 84 19.56 8.43 41.02
N VAL A 85 19.74 9.11 39.92
CA VAL A 85 20.04 8.50 38.59
C VAL A 85 21.36 9.09 38.16
N ASP A 86 22.33 8.24 37.84
CA ASP A 86 23.61 8.71 37.30
C ASP A 86 23.43 9.42 35.94
N GLU A 87 24.37 10.25 35.55
CA GLU A 87 24.26 11.09 34.38
C GLU A 87 24.18 10.28 33.09
N GLU A 88 24.86 9.14 33.02
CA GLU A 88 24.81 8.24 31.85
C GLU A 88 23.39 7.67 31.64
N ARG A 89 22.78 7.16 32.71
CA ARG A 89 21.36 6.67 32.66
C ARG A 89 20.38 7.77 32.39
N ARG A 90 20.60 8.98 32.94
CA ARG A 90 19.78 10.15 32.65
C ARG A 90 19.79 10.46 31.17
N HIS A 91 20.99 10.56 30.59
CA HIS A 91 21.17 10.79 29.16
C HIS A 91 20.49 9.68 28.32
N HIS A 92 20.68 8.41 28.69
CA HIS A 92 20.07 7.27 28.04
C HIS A 92 18.53 7.36 28.04
N TYR A 93 17.88 7.71 29.17
CA TYR A 93 16.43 7.82 29.24
C TYR A 93 15.88 8.98 28.40
N ILE A 94 16.58 10.11 28.38
CA ILE A 94 16.24 11.26 27.54
C ILE A 94 16.36 10.87 26.07
N GLU A 95 17.46 10.26 25.65
CA GLU A 95 17.69 9.82 24.27
C GLU A 95 16.64 8.80 23.84
N ARG A 96 16.32 7.82 24.67
CA ARG A 96 15.26 6.85 24.39
C ARG A 96 13.90 7.50 24.25
N SER A 97 13.56 8.45 25.11
CA SER A 97 12.31 9.20 25.01
C SER A 97 12.24 9.99 23.71
N TYR A 98 13.33 10.66 23.34
CA TYR A 98 13.42 11.42 22.10
C TYR A 98 13.22 10.52 20.86
N ARG A 99 13.90 9.37 20.81
CA ARG A 99 13.72 8.39 19.71
C ARG A 99 12.28 7.91 19.60
N GLN A 100 11.59 7.67 20.72
CA GLN A 100 10.17 7.28 20.69
C GLN A 100 9.27 8.42 20.20
N THR A 101 9.64 9.68 20.47
CA THR A 101 8.90 10.85 19.95
C THR A 101 9.04 10.98 18.44
N LEU A 102 10.23 10.78 17.90
CA LEU A 102 10.46 10.76 16.44
C LEU A 102 9.63 9.66 15.78
N ARG A 103 9.69 8.45 16.32
CA ARG A 103 8.87 7.33 15.82
C ARG A 103 7.37 7.63 15.83
N LEU A 104 6.89 8.31 16.88
CA LEU A 104 5.49 8.72 16.97
C LEU A 104 5.12 9.73 15.87
N SER A 105 6.02 10.68 15.59
CA SER A 105 5.87 11.65 14.51
C SER A 105 5.80 10.96 13.15
N ASP A 106 6.70 10.03 12.87
CA ASP A 106 6.71 9.24 11.62
C ASP A 106 5.40 8.46 11.44
N LEU A 107 4.93 7.80 12.50
CA LEU A 107 3.66 7.06 12.46
C LEU A 107 2.46 7.97 12.15
N ILE A 108 2.41 9.16 12.75
CA ILE A 108 1.33 10.13 12.50
C ILE A 108 1.39 10.62 11.05
N GLN A 109 2.59 10.88 10.52
CA GLN A 109 2.76 11.29 9.11
C GLN A 109 2.31 10.18 8.16
N ASP A 110 2.73 8.94 8.38
CA ASP A 110 2.34 7.78 7.59
C ASP A 110 0.82 7.58 7.56
N VAL A 111 0.18 7.63 8.74
CA VAL A 111 -1.28 7.53 8.87
C VAL A 111 -1.99 8.67 8.15
N SER A 112 -1.49 9.90 8.28
CA SER A 112 -2.05 11.08 7.60
C SER A 112 -1.94 10.94 6.09
N LEU A 113 -0.79 10.47 5.59
CA LEU A 113 -0.56 10.25 4.16
C LEU A 113 -1.51 9.19 3.58
N ILE A 114 -1.66 8.05 4.27
CA ILE A 114 -2.59 7.00 3.86
C ILE A 114 -4.03 7.50 3.82
N ASN A 115 -4.48 8.22 4.87
CA ASN A 115 -5.83 8.76 4.93
C ASN A 115 -6.08 9.74 3.77
N LYS A 116 -5.15 10.66 3.50
CA LYS A 116 -5.26 11.58 2.37
C LYS A 116 -5.37 10.86 1.03
N MET A 117 -4.58 9.80 0.82
CA MET A 117 -4.65 8.99 -0.41
C MET A 117 -5.99 8.25 -0.57
N GLU A 118 -6.64 7.86 0.55
CA GLU A 118 -7.94 7.20 0.52
C GLU A 118 -9.11 8.18 0.34
N GLU A 119 -8.99 9.41 0.86
CA GLU A 119 -10.06 10.39 0.83
C GLU A 119 -10.28 10.99 -0.56
N SER A 120 -9.21 11.43 -1.21
CA SER A 120 -9.31 12.00 -2.56
C SER A 120 -7.96 12.09 -3.27
N ALA A 121 -7.94 11.65 -4.53
CA ALA A 121 -6.81 11.85 -5.42
C ALA A 121 -6.53 13.33 -5.71
N ASP A 122 -7.54 14.22 -5.56
CA ASP A 122 -7.42 15.65 -5.80
C ASP A 122 -6.53 16.37 -4.77
N LEU A 123 -6.30 15.74 -3.60
CA LEU A 123 -5.38 16.27 -2.57
C LEU A 123 -3.90 16.20 -2.97
N PHE A 124 -3.59 15.47 -4.04
CA PHE A 124 -2.23 15.29 -4.55
C PHE A 124 -2.12 15.86 -5.97
N PRO A 125 -1.83 17.15 -6.14
CA PRO A 125 -1.67 17.75 -7.44
C PRO A 125 -0.55 17.05 -8.22
N ARG A 126 -0.80 16.80 -9.50
CA ARG A 126 0.19 16.24 -10.41
C ARG A 126 0.94 17.36 -11.11
N ALA A 127 2.24 17.21 -11.22
CA ALA A 127 3.12 18.09 -11.95
C ALA A 127 4.07 17.27 -12.82
N GLU A 128 4.81 17.90 -13.69
CA GLU A 128 5.89 17.25 -14.42
C GLU A 128 7.03 16.96 -13.45
N VAL A 129 7.40 15.68 -13.30
CA VAL A 129 8.48 15.20 -12.44
C VAL A 129 9.36 14.21 -13.21
N ASP A 130 10.65 14.23 -12.96
CA ASP A 130 11.58 13.18 -13.40
C ASP A 130 11.82 12.21 -12.26
N VAL A 131 11.33 10.97 -12.41
CA VAL A 131 11.46 9.92 -11.40
C VAL A 131 12.91 9.66 -11.00
N ARG A 132 13.85 9.74 -11.95
CA ARG A 132 15.29 9.60 -11.66
C ARG A 132 15.77 10.63 -10.64
N GLN A 133 15.34 11.88 -10.78
CA GLN A 133 15.70 12.96 -9.83
C GLN A 133 15.10 12.73 -8.47
N VAL A 134 13.82 12.34 -8.41
CA VAL A 134 13.14 12.00 -7.15
C VAL A 134 13.84 10.85 -6.42
N VAL A 135 14.27 9.82 -7.15
CA VAL A 135 15.07 8.73 -6.56
C VAL A 135 16.40 9.24 -6.04
N GLN A 136 17.08 10.12 -6.80
CA GLN A 136 18.38 10.67 -6.36
C GLN A 136 18.25 11.51 -5.09
N GLU A 137 17.18 12.31 -4.96
CA GLU A 137 16.90 13.07 -3.72
C GLU A 137 16.75 12.14 -2.51
N ALA A 138 16.05 11.00 -2.67
CA ALA A 138 15.92 10.02 -1.59
C ALA A 138 17.26 9.31 -1.27
N VAL A 139 18.10 9.05 -2.27
CA VAL A 139 19.45 8.51 -2.08
C VAL A 139 20.31 9.49 -1.28
N ASP A 140 20.28 10.76 -1.66
CA ASP A 140 21.09 11.81 -1.02
C ASP A 140 20.67 12.04 0.44
N GLU A 141 19.35 12.02 0.74
CA GLU A 141 18.86 12.12 2.12
C GLU A 141 19.31 10.94 3.00
N LEU A 142 19.34 9.73 2.42
CA LEU A 142 19.70 8.52 3.17
C LEU A 142 21.21 8.22 3.16
N ALA A 143 22.04 9.09 2.56
CA ALA A 143 23.48 8.87 2.39
C ALA A 143 24.21 8.58 3.70
N ASP A 144 24.00 9.39 4.74
CA ASP A 144 24.65 9.20 6.04
C ASP A 144 24.18 7.92 6.73
N LYS A 145 22.87 7.61 6.63
CA LYS A 145 22.26 6.43 7.24
C LYS A 145 22.74 5.14 6.56
N SER A 146 22.83 5.14 5.23
CA SER A 146 23.35 4.02 4.45
C SER A 146 24.84 3.81 4.68
N ALA A 147 25.63 4.87 4.69
CA ALA A 147 27.06 4.82 4.97
C ALA A 147 27.36 4.26 6.38
N ALA A 148 26.61 4.68 7.40
CA ALA A 148 26.74 4.15 8.77
C ALA A 148 26.42 2.64 8.86
N ALA A 149 25.57 2.10 7.97
CA ALA A 149 25.26 0.69 7.85
C ALA A 149 26.20 -0.08 6.90
N GLY A 150 27.14 0.62 6.22
CA GLY A 150 28.01 0.06 5.20
C GLY A 150 27.27 -0.33 3.91
N ILE A 151 26.13 0.31 3.62
CA ILE A 151 25.26 0.01 2.49
C ILE A 151 25.57 0.96 1.35
N SER A 152 25.76 0.41 0.14
CA SER A 152 25.86 1.20 -1.09
C SER A 152 24.51 1.26 -1.81
N ILE A 153 24.14 2.45 -2.30
CA ILE A 153 22.91 2.64 -3.08
C ILE A 153 23.31 3.14 -4.48
N GLU A 154 22.87 2.44 -5.50
CA GLU A 154 23.15 2.75 -6.91
C GLU A 154 21.84 3.09 -7.63
N ASN A 155 21.72 4.34 -8.10
CA ASN A 155 20.62 4.79 -8.94
C ASN A 155 21.10 4.85 -10.40
N THR A 156 20.74 3.84 -11.18
CA THR A 156 21.08 3.74 -12.62
C THR A 156 19.89 4.02 -13.54
N LEU A 157 18.84 4.63 -13.01
CA LEU A 157 17.67 4.99 -13.79
C LEU A 157 18.03 5.94 -14.94
N LEU A 158 17.43 5.74 -16.08
CA LEU A 158 17.38 6.74 -17.15
C LEU A 158 16.42 7.87 -16.75
N ALA A 159 16.48 9.02 -17.44
CA ALA A 159 15.49 10.08 -17.26
C ALA A 159 14.07 9.56 -17.56
N MET A 160 13.14 9.78 -16.62
CA MET A 160 11.77 9.29 -16.67
C MET A 160 10.78 10.42 -16.38
N PRO A 161 10.60 11.39 -17.30
CA PRO A 161 9.63 12.46 -17.12
C PRO A 161 8.19 11.91 -17.19
N MET A 162 7.37 12.29 -16.20
CA MET A 162 5.96 11.91 -16.13
C MET A 162 5.11 12.95 -15.42
N MET A 163 3.78 12.90 -15.61
CA MET A 163 2.84 13.65 -14.79
C MET A 163 2.56 12.89 -13.50
N GLY A 164 3.17 13.33 -12.40
CA GLY A 164 3.08 12.66 -11.11
C GLY A 164 3.05 13.62 -9.93
N ASN A 165 2.92 13.07 -8.74
CA ASN A 165 3.07 13.82 -7.50
C ASN A 165 4.45 13.49 -6.90
N HIS A 166 5.28 14.53 -6.72
CA HIS A 166 6.65 14.41 -6.23
C HIS A 166 6.69 13.78 -4.82
N GLU A 167 5.84 14.23 -3.89
CA GLU A 167 5.80 13.75 -2.51
C GLU A 167 5.50 12.24 -2.43
N LEU A 168 4.54 11.77 -3.23
CA LEU A 168 4.19 10.35 -3.27
C LEU A 168 5.29 9.49 -3.91
N LEU A 169 5.90 9.97 -5.02
CA LEU A 169 7.02 9.25 -5.65
C LEU A 169 8.23 9.19 -4.73
N TYR A 170 8.55 10.30 -4.05
CA TYR A 170 9.60 10.36 -3.06
C TYR A 170 9.35 9.36 -1.92
N ALA A 171 8.11 9.32 -1.38
CA ALA A 171 7.72 8.37 -0.35
C ALA A 171 7.89 6.90 -0.80
N VAL A 172 7.65 6.57 -2.10
CA VAL A 172 7.89 5.22 -2.64
C VAL A 172 9.35 4.81 -2.43
N PHE A 173 10.27 5.59 -2.97
CA PHE A 173 11.68 5.16 -2.99
C PHE A 173 12.34 5.28 -1.62
N ARG A 174 12.01 6.33 -0.85
CA ARG A 174 12.45 6.47 0.53
C ARG A 174 12.04 5.26 1.38
N ASN A 175 10.78 4.83 1.33
CA ASN A 175 10.31 3.67 2.09
C ASN A 175 10.97 2.35 1.65
N LEU A 176 11.20 2.13 0.35
CA LEU A 176 11.91 0.95 -0.14
C LEU A 176 13.34 0.91 0.40
N MET A 177 14.06 2.04 0.30
CA MET A 177 15.45 2.14 0.78
C MET A 177 15.53 2.02 2.30
N GLU A 178 14.66 2.69 3.07
CA GLU A 178 14.60 2.56 4.52
C GLU A 178 14.33 1.13 4.97
N ASN A 179 13.47 0.39 4.26
CA ASN A 179 13.25 -1.02 4.52
C ASN A 179 14.52 -1.85 4.30
N SER A 180 15.22 -1.66 3.18
CA SER A 180 16.46 -2.40 2.92
C SER A 180 17.55 -2.04 3.94
N ILE A 181 17.69 -0.75 4.32
CA ILE A 181 18.64 -0.31 5.35
C ILE A 181 18.33 -0.93 6.71
N ALA A 182 17.05 -1.05 7.07
CA ALA A 182 16.64 -1.56 8.37
C ALA A 182 16.68 -3.09 8.47
N TYR A 183 16.36 -3.80 7.38
CA TYR A 183 16.04 -5.24 7.48
C TYR A 183 16.89 -6.15 6.60
N ALA A 184 17.50 -5.66 5.52
CA ALA A 184 18.24 -6.52 4.59
C ALA A 184 19.61 -6.97 5.11
N GLY A 185 20.18 -6.26 6.11
CA GLY A 185 21.47 -6.58 6.70
C GLY A 185 22.50 -5.46 6.53
N LYS A 186 23.72 -5.72 6.98
CA LYS A 186 24.85 -4.76 6.85
C LYS A 186 25.67 -5.10 5.61
N GLY A 187 26.32 -4.07 5.04
CA GLY A 187 27.24 -4.25 3.92
C GLY A 187 26.59 -4.72 2.62
N ILE A 188 25.28 -4.53 2.49
CA ILE A 188 24.53 -4.88 1.29
C ILE A 188 24.62 -3.79 0.22
N ARG A 189 24.21 -4.14 -1.00
CA ARG A 189 24.00 -3.19 -2.09
C ARG A 189 22.53 -3.08 -2.39
N ILE A 190 22.07 -1.86 -2.64
CA ILE A 190 20.75 -1.53 -3.17
C ILE A 190 20.95 -1.00 -4.59
N THR A 191 20.21 -1.52 -5.55
CA THR A 191 20.24 -1.08 -6.94
C THR A 191 18.87 -0.71 -7.41
N ILE A 192 18.75 0.43 -8.10
CA ILE A 192 17.52 0.91 -8.72
C ILE A 192 17.82 1.13 -10.20
N GLU A 193 17.17 0.37 -11.05
CA GLU A 193 17.43 0.37 -12.48
C GLU A 193 16.15 0.34 -13.31
N THR A 194 16.25 0.81 -14.54
CA THR A 194 15.19 0.66 -15.54
C THR A 194 15.22 -0.76 -16.08
N TYR A 195 14.07 -1.41 -16.22
CA TYR A 195 13.99 -2.67 -16.93
C TYR A 195 12.88 -2.65 -17.99
N GLU A 196 13.08 -3.45 -19.05
CA GLU A 196 12.08 -3.62 -20.09
C GLU A 196 11.50 -5.02 -20.00
N PRO A 197 10.20 -5.15 -19.62
CA PRO A 197 9.56 -6.44 -19.56
C PRO A 197 9.37 -7.01 -20.98
N THR A 198 9.82 -8.24 -21.19
CA THR A 198 9.70 -8.93 -22.48
C THR A 198 8.22 -9.18 -22.82
N HIS A 199 7.77 -8.72 -24.01
CA HIS A 199 6.40 -8.90 -24.51
C HIS A 199 5.28 -8.26 -23.68
N ASN A 200 5.54 -7.16 -22.95
CA ASN A 200 4.50 -6.45 -22.22
C ASN A 200 3.84 -5.38 -23.11
N PRO A 201 2.52 -5.45 -23.37
CA PRO A 201 1.82 -4.44 -24.16
C PRO A 201 1.81 -3.04 -23.52
N GLN A 202 2.07 -2.94 -22.23
CA GLN A 202 2.16 -1.67 -21.51
C GLN A 202 3.54 -0.97 -21.64
N ALA A 203 4.53 -1.59 -22.27
CA ALA A 203 5.89 -1.04 -22.40
C ALA A 203 5.94 0.36 -23.03
N THR A 204 4.99 0.71 -23.88
CA THR A 204 4.88 2.04 -24.50
C THR A 204 4.28 3.11 -23.59
N THR A 205 3.43 2.72 -22.65
CA THR A 205 2.64 3.64 -21.80
C THR A 205 3.12 3.73 -20.36
N HIS A 206 4.01 2.85 -19.94
CA HIS A 206 4.53 2.79 -18.58
C HIS A 206 6.05 2.80 -18.56
N TYR A 207 6.61 3.36 -17.51
CA TYR A 207 7.98 3.11 -17.09
C TYR A 207 7.99 1.89 -16.19
N PHE A 208 9.07 1.09 -16.26
CA PHE A 208 9.28 -0.07 -15.42
C PHE A 208 10.58 0.07 -14.66
N ILE A 209 10.52 -0.10 -13.36
CA ILE A 209 11.63 0.08 -12.45
C ILE A 209 11.82 -1.23 -11.68
N HIS A 210 13.05 -1.68 -11.64
CA HIS A 210 13.51 -2.80 -10.84
C HIS A 210 14.34 -2.25 -9.67
N TYR A 211 13.84 -2.45 -8.47
CA TYR A 211 14.54 -2.14 -7.22
C TYR A 211 14.92 -3.45 -6.55
N TYR A 212 16.17 -3.63 -6.14
CA TYR A 212 16.57 -4.80 -5.40
C TYR A 212 17.70 -4.53 -4.43
N ASP A 213 17.78 -5.36 -3.38
CA ASP A 213 18.89 -5.44 -2.46
C ASP A 213 19.58 -6.81 -2.51
N THR A 214 20.77 -6.89 -1.90
CA THR A 214 21.55 -8.13 -1.79
C THR A 214 21.49 -8.72 -0.37
N GLY A 215 20.40 -8.48 0.35
CA GLY A 215 20.21 -8.87 1.73
C GLY A 215 19.70 -10.30 1.93
N CYS A 216 19.04 -10.52 3.06
CA CYS A 216 18.56 -11.85 3.43
C CYS A 216 17.22 -12.24 2.79
N GLY A 217 16.52 -11.31 2.13
CA GLY A 217 15.15 -11.54 1.66
C GLY A 217 14.15 -11.70 2.79
N VAL A 218 13.00 -12.30 2.47
CA VAL A 218 11.89 -12.54 3.42
C VAL A 218 11.38 -13.99 3.28
N PRO A 219 10.78 -14.61 4.33
CA PRO A 219 10.12 -15.90 4.16
C PRO A 219 8.99 -15.81 3.11
N ASP A 220 8.88 -16.81 2.23
CA ASP A 220 7.95 -16.79 1.10
C ASP A 220 6.49 -16.58 1.49
N GLU A 221 6.10 -17.06 2.66
CA GLU A 221 4.76 -16.88 3.23
C GLU A 221 4.36 -15.42 3.45
N TYR A 222 5.35 -14.52 3.59
CA TYR A 222 5.11 -13.08 3.75
C TYR A 222 5.09 -12.29 2.45
N LEU A 223 5.59 -12.84 1.33
CA LEU A 223 5.70 -12.10 0.06
C LEU A 223 4.38 -11.48 -0.40
N LEU A 224 3.28 -12.24 -0.32
CA LEU A 224 1.95 -11.77 -0.70
C LEU A 224 1.39 -10.72 0.27
N ARG A 225 1.87 -10.69 1.51
CA ARG A 225 1.39 -9.82 2.58
C ARG A 225 2.32 -8.64 2.88
N LEU A 226 3.44 -8.51 2.17
CA LEU A 226 4.42 -7.44 2.39
C LEU A 226 3.82 -6.03 2.31
N PHE A 227 2.81 -5.87 1.46
CA PHE A 227 2.13 -4.60 1.23
C PHE A 227 0.89 -4.40 2.11
N ASP A 228 0.56 -5.36 2.98
CA ASP A 228 -0.52 -5.20 3.94
C ASP A 228 -0.08 -4.25 5.06
N ARG A 229 -1.02 -3.47 5.58
CA ARG A 229 -0.76 -2.51 6.65
C ARG A 229 -0.40 -3.22 7.95
N PHE A 230 0.59 -2.69 8.68
CA PHE A 230 1.06 -3.20 9.98
C PHE A 230 1.64 -4.62 9.94
N VAL A 231 1.90 -5.17 8.76
CA VAL A 231 2.60 -6.46 8.63
C VAL A 231 4.08 -6.25 8.97
N ARG A 232 4.59 -7.13 9.83
CA ARG A 232 6.00 -7.14 10.27
C ARG A 232 6.48 -8.58 10.32
N ILE A 233 7.70 -8.82 9.88
CA ILE A 233 8.31 -10.14 9.84
C ILE A 233 9.22 -10.28 11.06
N GLY A 234 8.92 -11.24 11.95
CA GLY A 234 9.71 -11.57 13.15
C GLY A 234 9.39 -10.69 14.37
N GLU A 235 9.19 -11.35 15.52
CA GLU A 235 8.73 -10.69 16.76
C GLU A 235 9.85 -9.97 17.55
N VAL A 236 11.11 -10.33 17.40
CA VAL A 236 12.16 -9.99 18.39
C VAL A 236 13.07 -8.84 17.97
N ARG A 237 13.41 -8.70 16.69
CA ARG A 237 14.32 -7.64 16.22
C ARG A 237 13.65 -6.31 15.92
N SER A 238 12.33 -6.29 15.80
CA SER A 238 11.57 -5.16 15.28
C SER A 238 11.07 -4.16 16.32
N ARG A 239 11.15 -4.47 17.63
CA ARG A 239 10.62 -3.56 18.68
C ARG A 239 11.57 -2.41 19.05
N SER A 240 12.89 -2.57 18.89
CA SER A 240 13.87 -1.54 19.25
C SER A 240 14.21 -0.57 18.12
N ASP A 241 14.12 -1.01 16.84
CA ASP A 241 14.61 -0.24 15.69
C ASP A 241 13.51 0.19 14.69
N GLY A 242 12.31 -0.07 15.00
CA GLY A 242 11.10 0.71 14.90
C GLY A 242 10.49 1.12 13.57
N GLY A 243 10.31 0.28 12.55
CA GLY A 243 9.41 0.64 11.44
C GLY A 243 7.93 0.66 11.88
N THR A 244 7.11 1.50 11.24
CA THR A 244 5.66 1.65 11.50
C THR A 244 4.84 0.46 10.99
N GLY A 245 5.39 -0.33 10.05
CA GLY A 245 4.65 -1.35 9.31
C GLY A 245 3.69 -0.77 8.26
N LEU A 246 3.78 0.53 7.99
CA LEU A 246 2.97 1.22 6.99
C LEU A 246 3.74 1.52 5.71
N GLY A 247 5.07 1.58 5.75
CA GLY A 247 5.90 2.03 4.64
C GLY A 247 5.63 1.31 3.31
N LEU A 248 5.60 -0.04 3.28
CA LEU A 248 5.30 -0.77 2.04
C LEU A 248 3.84 -0.62 1.59
N SER A 249 2.91 -0.42 2.50
CA SER A 249 1.53 -0.09 2.12
C SER A 249 1.42 1.30 1.49
N ILE A 250 2.19 2.28 1.97
CA ILE A 250 2.35 3.60 1.33
C ILE A 250 2.90 3.45 -0.08
N VAL A 251 3.96 2.65 -0.25
CA VAL A 251 4.55 2.36 -1.56
C VAL A 251 3.49 1.85 -2.53
N LYS A 252 2.72 0.84 -2.14
CA LYS A 252 1.66 0.27 -2.98
C LYS A 252 0.60 1.30 -3.36
N HIS A 253 0.09 2.09 -2.40
CA HIS A 253 -0.94 3.09 -2.68
C HIS A 253 -0.41 4.22 -3.58
N ALA A 254 0.83 4.67 -3.36
CA ALA A 254 1.45 5.70 -4.19
C ALA A 254 1.70 5.23 -5.63
N VAL A 255 2.13 3.98 -5.82
CA VAL A 255 2.28 3.37 -7.17
C VAL A 255 0.92 3.24 -7.87
N LEU A 256 -0.12 2.78 -7.16
CA LEU A 256 -1.49 2.72 -7.68
C LEU A 256 -2.04 4.11 -8.05
N PHE A 257 -1.77 5.14 -7.24
CA PHE A 257 -2.12 6.53 -7.55
C PHE A 257 -1.55 6.98 -8.89
N HIS A 258 -0.33 6.52 -9.23
CA HIS A 258 0.32 6.80 -10.52
C HIS A 258 -0.07 5.84 -11.64
N GLY A 259 -1.14 5.06 -11.44
CA GLY A 259 -1.68 4.12 -12.44
C GLY A 259 -0.77 2.94 -12.73
N GLY A 260 0.11 2.63 -11.79
CA GLY A 260 1.07 1.52 -11.89
C GLY A 260 0.70 0.32 -11.02
N GLU A 261 1.60 -0.65 -11.03
CA GLU A 261 1.53 -1.88 -10.22
C GLU A 261 2.88 -2.14 -9.55
N ILE A 262 2.86 -2.82 -8.41
CA ILE A 262 4.07 -3.26 -7.71
C ILE A 262 3.91 -4.69 -7.21
N TYR A 263 4.96 -5.47 -7.32
CA TYR A 263 5.07 -6.79 -6.70
C TYR A 263 6.50 -7.05 -6.21
N ALA A 264 6.65 -8.00 -5.30
CA ALA A 264 7.93 -8.37 -4.68
C ALA A 264 8.23 -9.84 -4.87
N LYS A 265 9.52 -10.18 -4.94
CA LYS A 265 10.03 -11.56 -4.96
C LYS A 265 11.34 -11.64 -4.17
N ASN A 266 11.65 -12.83 -3.66
CA ASN A 266 13.01 -13.14 -3.22
C ASN A 266 13.91 -13.37 -4.45
N ARG A 267 15.13 -12.85 -4.38
CA ARG A 267 16.14 -13.09 -5.42
C ARG A 267 16.80 -14.44 -5.22
N PRO A 268 17.07 -15.20 -6.30
CA PRO A 268 17.79 -16.47 -6.21
C PRO A 268 19.18 -16.35 -5.57
N GLU A 269 19.87 -15.21 -5.81
CA GLU A 269 21.20 -14.92 -5.27
C GLU A 269 21.18 -14.35 -3.84
N GLY A 270 20.00 -14.22 -3.25
CA GLY A 270 19.75 -13.55 -1.97
C GLY A 270 19.30 -12.10 -2.14
N GLY A 271 18.49 -11.65 -1.18
CA GLY A 271 17.88 -10.33 -1.18
C GLY A 271 16.42 -10.30 -1.59
N LEU A 272 15.84 -9.12 -1.54
CA LEU A 272 14.47 -8.84 -1.93
C LEU A 272 14.46 -7.94 -3.15
N GLU A 273 13.58 -8.22 -4.10
CA GLU A 273 13.40 -7.42 -5.30
C GLU A 273 11.96 -6.95 -5.46
N PHE A 274 11.81 -5.72 -5.93
CA PHE A 274 10.53 -5.10 -6.24
C PHE A 274 10.50 -4.68 -7.70
N PHE A 275 9.43 -5.06 -8.37
CA PHE A 275 9.12 -4.63 -9.73
C PHE A 275 7.95 -3.67 -9.67
N LEU A 276 8.15 -2.47 -10.14
CA LEU A 276 7.10 -1.45 -10.16
C LEU A 276 6.96 -0.84 -11.56
N SER A 277 5.73 -0.53 -11.91
CA SER A 277 5.41 0.24 -13.10
C SER A 277 4.82 1.59 -12.71
N LEU A 278 5.02 2.60 -13.56
CA LEU A 278 4.45 3.93 -13.40
C LEU A 278 3.92 4.39 -14.74
N LYS A 279 2.70 4.90 -14.80
CA LYS A 279 2.10 5.38 -16.04
C LYS A 279 2.76 6.69 -16.47
N LYS A 280 3.20 6.78 -17.73
CA LYS A 280 3.91 7.96 -18.28
C LYS A 280 3.04 9.23 -18.34
N GLN A 281 1.71 9.07 -18.49
CA GLN A 281 0.72 10.16 -18.56
C GLN A 281 -0.54 9.82 -17.75
#